data_d33d7c669c4e0c2ecdfc07f13d94b87c
#
_entry.id   d33d7c669c4e0c2ecdfc07f13d94b87c
#
_cell.length_a   1.000
_cell.length_b   1.000
_cell.length_c   1.000
_cell.angle_alpha   90.00
_cell.angle_beta   90.00
_cell.angle_gamma   90.00
#
_symmetry.space_group_name_H-M   'P 1'
#
loop_
_entity.id
_entity.type
_entity.pdbx_description
1 polymer ?
#
loop_
_entity_poly.entity_id
_entity_poly.type
_entity_poly.pdbx_seq_one_letter_code
_entity_poly.pdbx_strand_id
1 'polypeptide(L)'
;MRISVEGGETFEVVRARGRYILAFWHARFLMMPWSYPDGRIVVLVSRHRDAEMLVRTLRGFRLAFARGSTTEGGAAGLRALLRFVEDGYDVGVAPDGPRGPRRRVQPGVVLVARLSGLPIVPVGFSARPAGRLRSWDRTLLPRPFARGVFVYGAPLTVPRRADAAAQEEARLALETALDRVTDRADTLAGFPLEDPRPPA
;
A
#
# COMPACT_ATOMS: atom_id res chain seq x y z
N MET A 1 10.48 15.21 11.58
CA MET A 1 9.09 15.33 11.08
C MET A 1 8.16 14.94 12.22
N ARG A 2 7.04 15.67 12.42
CA ARG A 2 5.95 15.27 13.32
C ARG A 2 4.90 14.53 12.51
N ILE A 3 4.44 13.38 13.01
CA ILE A 3 3.45 12.54 12.30
C ILE A 3 2.22 12.42 13.22
N SER A 4 1.05 12.66 12.67
CA SER A 4 -0.25 12.36 13.27
C SER A 4 -0.92 11.19 12.55
N VAL A 5 -1.92 10.59 13.19
CA VAL A 5 -2.64 9.43 12.66
C VAL A 5 -4.13 9.68 12.80
N GLU A 6 -4.90 9.41 11.72
CA GLU A 6 -6.35 9.33 11.73
C GLU A 6 -6.77 7.89 11.38
N GLY A 7 -7.81 7.36 12.05
CA GLY A 7 -8.27 5.97 11.87
C GLY A 7 -7.37 4.91 12.50
N GLY A 8 -6.43 5.32 13.35
CA GLY A 8 -5.51 4.42 14.04
C GLY A 8 -6.22 3.39 14.92
N GLU A 9 -7.31 3.76 15.58
CA GLU A 9 -8.10 2.85 16.42
C GLU A 9 -8.66 1.66 15.62
N THR A 10 -9.20 1.93 14.43
CA THR A 10 -9.70 0.88 13.53
C THR A 10 -8.56 -0.04 13.09
N PHE A 11 -7.40 0.51 12.79
CA PHE A 11 -6.21 -0.25 12.43
C PHE A 11 -5.72 -1.13 13.59
N GLU A 12 -5.68 -0.61 14.81
CA GLU A 12 -5.28 -1.38 16.00
C GLU A 12 -6.21 -2.58 16.25
N VAL A 13 -7.53 -2.42 16.03
CA VAL A 13 -8.47 -3.54 16.11
C VAL A 13 -8.16 -4.63 15.09
N VAL A 14 -7.81 -4.26 13.85
CA VAL A 14 -7.41 -5.23 12.83
C VAL A 14 -6.11 -5.93 13.24
N ARG A 15 -5.14 -5.18 13.68
CA ARG A 15 -3.82 -5.66 14.11
C ARG A 15 -3.92 -6.64 15.29
N ALA A 16 -4.77 -6.34 16.25
CA ALA A 16 -5.01 -7.23 17.41
C ALA A 16 -5.69 -8.55 17.04
N ARG A 17 -6.44 -8.60 15.91
CA ARG A 17 -7.09 -9.82 15.41
C ARG A 17 -6.16 -10.73 14.63
N GLY A 18 -5.01 -10.25 14.21
CA GLY A 18 -4.02 -11.01 13.47
C GLY A 18 -3.41 -10.26 12.31
N ARG A 19 -3.00 -11.00 11.29
CA ARG A 19 -2.29 -10.49 10.12
C ARG A 19 -3.24 -9.77 9.15
N TYR A 20 -2.67 -8.89 8.34
CA TYR A 20 -3.40 -8.05 7.39
C TYR A 20 -2.54 -7.72 6.15
N ILE A 21 -3.20 -7.15 5.15
CA ILE A 21 -2.57 -6.54 3.98
C ILE A 21 -2.68 -5.04 4.12
N LEU A 22 -1.56 -4.32 4.18
CA LEU A 22 -1.52 -2.87 4.16
C LEU A 22 -1.39 -2.41 2.71
N ALA A 23 -2.42 -1.75 2.18
CA ALA A 23 -2.45 -1.27 0.80
C ALA A 23 -2.31 0.25 0.75
N PHE A 24 -1.49 0.75 -0.16
CA PHE A 24 -1.24 2.19 -0.34
C PHE A 24 -0.86 2.50 -1.79
N TRP A 25 -1.12 3.71 -2.28
CA TRP A 25 -0.67 4.10 -3.62
C TRP A 25 0.85 4.19 -3.70
N HIS A 26 1.44 3.75 -4.82
CA HIS A 26 2.89 3.76 -5.06
C HIS A 26 3.50 5.16 -4.82
N ALA A 27 2.77 6.22 -5.16
CA ALA A 27 3.15 7.60 -4.89
C ALA A 27 3.47 7.93 -3.42
N ARG A 28 3.02 7.10 -2.48
CA ARG A 28 3.17 7.30 -1.02
C ARG A 28 4.16 6.34 -0.37
N PHE A 29 4.76 5.43 -1.14
CA PHE A 29 5.57 4.32 -0.62
C PHE A 29 6.72 4.76 0.28
N LEU A 30 7.32 5.94 0.03
CA LEU A 30 8.50 6.42 0.73
C LEU A 30 8.30 6.49 2.25
N MET A 31 7.11 6.83 2.71
CA MET A 31 6.80 7.00 4.13
C MET A 31 6.13 5.77 4.76
N MET A 32 5.76 4.76 3.98
CA MET A 32 5.06 3.58 4.50
C MET A 32 5.83 2.80 5.57
N PRO A 33 7.18 2.73 5.59
CA PRO A 33 7.88 2.09 6.70
C PRO A 33 7.54 2.64 8.09
N TRP A 34 7.10 3.91 8.18
CA TRP A 34 6.67 4.53 9.45
C TRP A 34 5.20 4.28 9.79
N SER A 35 4.40 3.75 8.87
CA SER A 35 3.02 3.33 9.14
C SER A 35 2.94 1.97 9.82
N TYR A 36 4.06 1.27 9.93
CA TYR A 36 4.14 -0.10 10.41
C TYR A 36 5.16 -0.23 11.55
N PRO A 37 4.71 -0.29 12.82
CA PRO A 37 5.61 -0.28 13.99
C PRO A 37 6.25 -1.65 14.30
N ASP A 38 5.68 -2.78 13.88
CA ASP A 38 5.97 -4.09 14.50
C ASP A 38 6.88 -5.06 13.75
N GLY A 39 7.37 -4.70 12.59
CA GLY A 39 8.58 -5.34 12.07
C GLY A 39 8.48 -6.72 11.38
N ARG A 40 7.29 -7.27 11.12
CA ARG A 40 7.12 -8.51 10.33
C ARG A 40 6.25 -8.30 9.10
N ILE A 41 6.58 -7.33 8.28
CA ILE A 41 5.86 -7.07 7.03
C ILE A 41 6.74 -7.44 5.83
N VAL A 42 6.17 -8.12 4.86
CA VAL A 42 6.79 -8.39 3.56
C VAL A 42 6.24 -7.43 2.52
N VAL A 43 7.14 -6.81 1.75
CA VAL A 43 6.77 -5.93 0.64
C VAL A 43 7.12 -6.61 -0.68
N LEU A 44 6.15 -6.61 -1.62
CA LEU A 44 6.41 -7.08 -2.97
C LEU A 44 7.22 -6.03 -3.73
N VAL A 45 8.42 -6.41 -4.17
CA VAL A 45 9.29 -5.54 -4.96
C VAL A 45 9.58 -6.15 -6.32
N SER A 46 9.68 -5.30 -7.35
CA SER A 46 10.04 -5.75 -8.70
C SER A 46 11.49 -6.29 -8.74
N ARG A 47 11.83 -7.03 -9.81
CA ARG A 47 13.21 -7.54 -10.02
C ARG A 47 14.15 -6.51 -10.64
N HIS A 48 13.71 -5.28 -10.88
CA HIS A 48 14.52 -4.24 -11.53
C HIS A 48 15.52 -3.58 -10.55
N ARG A 49 16.58 -2.95 -11.11
CA ARG A 49 17.66 -2.30 -10.35
C ARG A 49 17.16 -1.25 -9.35
N ASP A 50 16.10 -0.54 -9.69
CA ASP A 50 15.52 0.49 -8.81
C ASP A 50 14.98 -0.10 -7.49
N ALA A 51 14.47 -1.33 -7.54
CA ALA A 51 14.05 -2.06 -6.35
C ALA A 51 15.23 -2.42 -5.43
N GLU A 52 16.41 -2.66 -5.99
CA GLU A 52 17.62 -2.95 -5.18
C GLU A 52 18.05 -1.72 -4.37
N MET A 53 17.96 -0.52 -4.94
CA MET A 53 18.22 0.73 -4.22
C MET A 53 17.22 0.95 -3.10
N LEU A 54 15.93 0.70 -3.36
CA LEU A 54 14.88 0.75 -2.34
C LEU A 54 15.17 -0.23 -1.19
N VAL A 55 15.48 -1.49 -1.51
CA VAL A 55 15.83 -2.52 -0.51
C VAL A 55 17.02 -2.09 0.35
N ARG A 56 18.06 -1.49 -0.26
CA ARG A 56 19.22 -0.98 0.49
C ARG A 56 18.85 0.19 1.41
N THR A 57 18.04 1.12 0.93
CA THR A 57 17.58 2.28 1.72
C THR A 57 16.72 1.85 2.90
N LEU A 58 15.90 0.81 2.72
CA LEU A 58 14.98 0.32 3.73
C LEU A 58 15.56 -0.79 4.63
N ARG A 59 16.84 -1.13 4.51
CA ARG A 59 17.50 -2.14 5.36
C ARG A 59 17.45 -1.83 6.87
N GLY A 60 17.33 -0.55 7.24
CA GLY A 60 17.15 -0.11 8.63
C GLY A 60 15.76 -0.38 9.20
N PHE A 61 14.79 -0.65 8.35
CA PHE A 61 13.43 -1.04 8.73
C PHE A 61 13.36 -2.57 8.66
N ARG A 62 12.77 -3.21 9.65
CA ARG A 62 12.62 -4.68 9.72
C ARG A 62 11.64 -5.23 8.66
N LEU A 63 11.87 -4.89 7.38
CA LEU A 63 11.03 -5.28 6.26
C LEU A 63 11.62 -6.51 5.57
N ALA A 64 10.76 -7.48 5.27
CA ALA A 64 11.08 -8.56 4.34
C ALA A 64 10.70 -8.15 2.91
N PHE A 65 11.38 -8.71 1.93
CA PHE A 65 11.14 -8.39 0.52
C PHE A 65 10.87 -9.67 -0.27
N ALA A 66 9.66 -9.79 -0.81
CA ALA A 66 9.33 -10.80 -1.80
C ALA A 66 9.64 -10.26 -3.20
N ARG A 67 10.43 -11.00 -3.98
CA ARG A 67 10.77 -10.61 -5.35
C ARG A 67 9.75 -11.18 -6.34
N GLY A 68 9.04 -10.31 -7.04
CA GLY A 68 8.04 -10.68 -8.04
C GLY A 68 7.42 -9.46 -8.68
N SER A 69 6.59 -9.69 -9.70
CA SER A 69 5.79 -8.67 -10.36
C SER A 69 4.33 -9.14 -10.39
N THR A 70 3.39 -8.20 -10.34
CA THR A 70 1.98 -8.50 -10.54
C THR A 70 1.64 -8.76 -12.01
N THR A 71 2.56 -8.48 -12.94
CA THR A 71 2.36 -8.62 -14.40
C THR A 71 3.23 -9.70 -15.03
N GLU A 72 4.55 -9.69 -14.81
CA GLU A 72 5.44 -10.75 -15.31
C GLU A 72 5.91 -11.63 -14.16
N GLY A 73 5.57 -12.92 -14.20
CA GLY A 73 5.84 -13.84 -13.09
C GLY A 73 4.88 -13.68 -11.91
N GLY A 74 3.69 -13.11 -12.12
CA GLY A 74 2.69 -12.84 -11.08
C GLY A 74 2.37 -14.06 -10.21
N ALA A 75 2.29 -15.24 -10.79
CA ALA A 75 2.09 -16.49 -10.04
C ALA A 75 3.25 -16.82 -9.09
N ALA A 76 4.50 -16.49 -9.46
CA ALA A 76 5.65 -16.71 -8.59
C ALA A 76 5.69 -15.69 -7.45
N GLY A 77 5.42 -14.42 -7.74
CA GLY A 77 5.30 -13.37 -6.73
C GLY A 77 4.18 -13.63 -5.74
N LEU A 78 3.02 -14.06 -6.24
CA LEU A 78 1.88 -14.47 -5.41
C LEU A 78 2.24 -15.63 -4.48
N ARG A 79 2.85 -16.69 -5.00
CA ARG A 79 3.30 -17.83 -4.18
C ARG A 79 4.31 -17.42 -3.12
N ALA A 80 5.24 -16.52 -3.47
CA ALA A 80 6.20 -16.00 -2.52
C ALA A 80 5.52 -15.21 -1.39
N LEU A 81 4.56 -14.33 -1.70
CA LEU A 81 3.79 -13.60 -0.70
C LEU A 81 3.00 -14.54 0.22
N LEU A 82 2.32 -15.55 -0.35
CA LEU A 82 1.54 -16.51 0.44
C LEU A 82 2.42 -17.30 1.42
N ARG A 83 3.64 -17.69 1.02
CA ARG A 83 4.61 -18.33 1.95
C ARG A 83 4.97 -17.40 3.11
N PHE A 84 5.26 -16.13 2.85
CA PHE A 84 5.52 -15.17 3.93
C PHE A 84 4.32 -14.99 4.85
N VAL A 85 3.09 -15.03 4.31
CA VAL A 85 1.87 -15.01 5.12
C VAL A 85 1.81 -16.25 6.02
N GLU A 86 2.13 -17.45 5.50
CA GLU A 86 2.21 -18.70 6.27
C GLU A 86 3.26 -18.60 7.38
N ASP A 87 4.41 -17.96 7.10
CA ASP A 87 5.50 -17.70 8.05
C ASP A 87 5.18 -16.58 9.07
N GLY A 88 3.97 -16.04 9.06
CA GLY A 88 3.49 -15.05 10.05
C GLY A 88 3.78 -13.60 9.71
N TYR A 89 4.06 -13.26 8.45
CA TYR A 89 4.25 -11.88 8.01
C TYR A 89 2.94 -11.22 7.59
N ASP A 90 2.84 -9.94 7.86
CA ASP A 90 1.88 -9.04 7.20
C ASP A 90 2.36 -8.72 5.79
N VAL A 91 1.49 -8.17 4.94
CA VAL A 91 1.82 -7.85 3.56
C VAL A 91 1.68 -6.34 3.32
N GLY A 92 2.74 -5.71 2.80
CA GLY A 92 2.68 -4.35 2.28
C GLY A 92 2.62 -4.36 0.76
N VAL A 93 1.66 -3.65 0.17
CA VAL A 93 1.49 -3.65 -1.29
C VAL A 93 1.11 -2.28 -1.83
N ALA A 94 1.74 -1.90 -2.95
CA ALA A 94 1.30 -0.80 -3.80
C ALA A 94 0.53 -1.41 -4.99
N PRO A 95 -0.81 -1.39 -4.96
CA PRO A 95 -1.61 -2.15 -5.92
C PRO A 95 -1.62 -1.57 -7.34
N ASP A 96 -1.22 -0.33 -7.53
CA ASP A 96 -0.99 0.28 -8.85
C ASP A 96 0.33 -0.20 -9.50
N GLY A 97 1.20 -0.87 -8.73
CA GLY A 97 2.43 -1.48 -9.21
C GLY A 97 3.48 -0.47 -9.70
N PRO A 98 4.66 -0.95 -10.11
CA PRO A 98 5.79 -0.06 -10.47
C PRO A 98 5.67 0.58 -11.85
N ARG A 99 4.72 0.14 -12.67
CA ARG A 99 4.50 0.65 -14.04
C ARG A 99 3.19 1.39 -14.21
N GLY A 100 2.35 1.43 -13.17
CA GLY A 100 1.02 2.02 -13.22
C GLY A 100 0.00 1.19 -14.00
N PRO A 101 -1.08 1.80 -14.45
CA PRO A 101 -1.38 3.24 -14.37
C PRO A 101 -1.62 3.71 -12.92
N ARG A 102 -1.26 4.95 -12.66
CA ARG A 102 -1.37 5.59 -11.35
C ARG A 102 -2.82 5.54 -10.83
N ARG A 103 -2.96 5.22 -9.52
CA ARG A 103 -4.26 5.11 -8.84
C ARG A 103 -5.23 4.12 -9.51
N ARG A 104 -4.70 3.02 -10.03
CA ARG A 104 -5.47 1.89 -10.54
C ARG A 104 -5.07 0.61 -9.81
N VAL A 105 -6.01 0.01 -9.13
CA VAL A 105 -5.76 -1.25 -8.42
C VAL A 105 -5.64 -2.39 -9.41
N GLN A 106 -4.50 -3.08 -9.39
CA GLN A 106 -4.28 -4.31 -10.14
C GLN A 106 -4.91 -5.51 -9.41
N PRO A 107 -5.41 -6.53 -10.11
CA PRO A 107 -6.13 -7.66 -9.49
C PRO A 107 -5.32 -8.46 -8.46
N GLY A 108 -4.00 -8.38 -8.51
CA GLY A 108 -3.09 -9.19 -7.68
C GLY A 108 -3.33 -9.07 -6.17
N VAL A 109 -3.63 -7.86 -5.66
CA VAL A 109 -3.89 -7.65 -4.24
C VAL A 109 -5.17 -8.33 -3.77
N VAL A 110 -6.22 -8.29 -4.60
CA VAL A 110 -7.50 -8.96 -4.32
C VAL A 110 -7.31 -10.47 -4.31
N LEU A 111 -6.49 -11.00 -5.23
CA LEU A 111 -6.16 -12.41 -5.27
C LEU A 111 -5.36 -12.85 -4.03
N VAL A 112 -4.39 -12.06 -3.56
CA VAL A 112 -3.68 -12.31 -2.30
C VAL A 112 -4.66 -12.37 -1.14
N ALA A 113 -5.54 -11.38 -1.00
CA ALA A 113 -6.54 -11.32 0.06
C ALA A 113 -7.49 -12.53 0.03
N ARG A 114 -8.00 -12.90 -1.16
CA ARG A 114 -8.87 -14.04 -1.35
C ARG A 114 -8.21 -15.35 -0.91
N LEU A 115 -6.96 -15.58 -1.32
CA LEU A 115 -6.25 -16.84 -1.04
C LEU A 115 -5.76 -16.92 0.40
N SER A 116 -5.27 -15.83 0.97
CA SER A 116 -4.80 -15.77 2.36
C SER A 116 -5.94 -15.66 3.38
N GLY A 117 -7.06 -15.04 2.99
CA GLY A 117 -8.15 -14.67 3.91
C GLY A 117 -7.84 -13.43 4.76
N LEU A 118 -6.73 -12.73 4.48
CA LEU A 118 -6.35 -11.53 5.21
C LEU A 118 -7.20 -10.32 4.80
N PRO A 119 -7.60 -9.46 5.76
CA PRO A 119 -8.23 -8.19 5.44
C PRO A 119 -7.23 -7.24 4.78
N ILE A 120 -7.71 -6.40 3.88
CA ILE A 120 -6.94 -5.32 3.26
C ILE A 120 -7.25 -4.02 4.01
N VAL A 121 -6.24 -3.37 4.56
CA VAL A 121 -6.35 -2.05 5.20
C VAL A 121 -5.78 -1.01 4.25
N PRO A 122 -6.61 -0.11 3.70
CA PRO A 122 -6.13 1.00 2.89
C PRO A 122 -5.49 2.06 3.78
N VAL A 123 -4.32 2.56 3.37
CA VAL A 123 -3.62 3.64 4.09
C VAL A 123 -3.15 4.72 3.13
N GLY A 124 -3.43 5.97 3.51
CA GLY A 124 -2.94 7.18 2.86
C GLY A 124 -1.88 7.87 3.71
N PHE A 125 -0.99 8.58 3.07
CA PHE A 125 -0.03 9.47 3.72
C PHE A 125 0.08 10.78 2.98
N SER A 126 0.17 11.88 3.71
CA SER A 126 0.56 13.16 3.14
C SER A 126 1.39 13.98 4.12
N ALA A 127 2.05 15.04 3.62
CA ALA A 127 2.88 15.92 4.45
C ALA A 127 2.99 17.31 3.85
N ARG A 128 3.26 18.31 4.72
CA ARG A 128 3.58 19.69 4.31
C ARG A 128 4.65 20.27 5.24
N PRO A 129 5.69 20.96 4.69
CA PRO A 129 5.97 21.14 3.27
C PRO A 129 6.44 19.85 2.58
N ALA A 130 6.01 19.64 1.34
CA ALA A 130 6.39 18.52 0.49
C ALA A 130 6.42 18.93 -0.97
N GLY A 131 7.04 18.10 -1.81
CA GLY A 131 7.01 18.20 -3.26
C GLY A 131 6.51 16.90 -3.89
N ARG A 132 6.24 16.94 -5.21
CA ARG A 132 5.99 15.75 -6.03
C ARG A 132 7.10 15.60 -7.05
N LEU A 133 7.61 14.38 -7.22
CA LEU A 133 8.56 14.08 -8.27
C LEU A 133 7.87 14.10 -9.64
N ARG A 134 8.64 14.34 -10.69
CA ARG A 134 8.19 14.24 -12.09
C ARG A 134 8.28 12.78 -12.59
N SER A 135 7.84 11.83 -11.75
CA SER A 135 7.72 10.41 -12.06
C SER A 135 6.31 10.07 -12.52
N TRP A 136 6.12 8.87 -13.09
CA TRP A 136 4.81 8.40 -13.53
C TRP A 136 3.78 8.37 -12.38
N ASP A 137 4.23 8.04 -11.16
CA ASP A 137 3.41 7.94 -9.96
C ASP A 137 3.28 9.27 -9.21
N ARG A 138 4.09 10.29 -9.53
CA ARG A 138 4.17 11.56 -8.82
C ARG A 138 4.50 11.37 -7.33
N THR A 139 5.49 10.55 -7.03
CA THR A 139 5.93 10.25 -5.65
C THR A 139 5.99 11.52 -4.79
N LEU A 140 5.32 11.46 -3.64
CA LEU A 140 5.36 12.52 -2.62
C LEU A 140 6.71 12.51 -1.90
N LEU A 141 7.40 13.63 -1.91
CA LEU A 141 8.67 13.83 -1.23
C LEU A 141 8.51 14.86 -0.09
N PRO A 142 8.37 14.43 1.17
CA PRO A 142 8.35 15.33 2.30
C PRO A 142 9.66 16.11 2.42
N ARG A 143 9.58 17.40 2.76
CA ARG A 143 10.75 18.22 3.03
C ARG A 143 11.16 18.11 4.51
N PRO A 144 12.39 18.50 4.88
CA PRO A 144 12.80 18.58 6.27
C PRO A 144 11.78 19.38 7.11
N PHE A 145 11.55 18.92 8.35
CA PHE A 145 10.61 19.53 9.30
C PHE A 145 9.14 19.48 8.91
N ALA A 146 8.76 18.74 7.86
CA ALA A 146 7.36 18.56 7.47
C ALA A 146 6.50 18.00 8.63
N ARG A 147 5.23 18.35 8.60
CA ARG A 147 4.19 17.68 9.38
C ARG A 147 3.50 16.68 8.48
N GLY A 148 3.45 15.42 8.90
CA GLY A 148 2.84 14.33 8.15
C GLY A 148 1.60 13.80 8.84
N VAL A 149 0.74 13.15 8.06
CA VAL A 149 -0.44 12.45 8.56
C VAL A 149 -0.60 11.12 7.84
N PHE A 150 -0.81 10.05 8.60
CA PHE A 150 -1.34 8.78 8.11
C PHE A 150 -2.84 8.74 8.31
N VAL A 151 -3.56 8.24 7.31
CA VAL A 151 -5.00 7.99 7.38
C VAL A 151 -5.24 6.51 7.06
N TYR A 152 -5.78 5.77 8.04
CA TYR A 152 -6.18 4.38 7.84
C TYR A 152 -7.68 4.32 7.55
N GLY A 153 -8.04 3.58 6.52
CA GLY A 153 -9.44 3.34 6.16
C GLY A 153 -9.99 2.06 6.79
N ALA A 154 -11.28 1.85 6.59
CA ALA A 154 -11.95 0.62 7.01
C ALA A 154 -11.34 -0.59 6.29
N PRO A 155 -11.16 -1.74 6.97
CA PRO A 155 -10.65 -2.96 6.36
C PRO A 155 -11.67 -3.53 5.38
N LEU A 156 -11.16 -4.04 4.23
CA LEU A 156 -11.93 -4.78 3.25
C LEU A 156 -11.57 -6.26 3.31
N THR A 157 -12.57 -7.13 3.23
CA THR A 157 -12.38 -8.57 3.18
C THR A 157 -12.83 -9.12 1.83
N VAL A 158 -12.11 -10.12 1.32
CA VAL A 158 -12.45 -10.80 0.08
C VAL A 158 -12.79 -12.25 0.40
N PRO A 159 -14.04 -12.69 0.18
CA PRO A 159 -14.41 -14.08 0.44
C PRO A 159 -13.56 -15.07 -0.36
N ARG A 160 -13.16 -16.19 0.26
CA ARG A 160 -12.34 -17.22 -0.43
C ARG A 160 -13.03 -17.79 -1.67
N ARG A 161 -14.37 -17.79 -1.70
CA ARG A 161 -15.18 -18.28 -2.82
C ARG A 161 -15.67 -17.16 -3.76
N ALA A 162 -15.09 -15.94 -3.65
CA ALA A 162 -15.41 -14.84 -4.55
C ALA A 162 -15.16 -15.24 -6.01
N ASP A 163 -16.19 -15.14 -6.83
CA ASP A 163 -16.11 -15.30 -8.28
C ASP A 163 -15.45 -14.09 -8.94
N ALA A 164 -15.37 -14.06 -10.27
CA ALA A 164 -14.71 -12.99 -10.99
C ALA A 164 -15.41 -11.63 -10.78
N ALA A 165 -16.75 -11.62 -10.70
CA ALA A 165 -17.53 -10.40 -10.50
C ALA A 165 -17.29 -9.82 -9.10
N ALA A 166 -17.35 -10.66 -8.06
CA ALA A 166 -17.09 -10.26 -6.68
C ALA A 166 -15.64 -9.80 -6.47
N GLN A 167 -14.67 -10.40 -7.18
CA GLN A 167 -13.28 -9.94 -7.15
C GLN A 167 -13.11 -8.57 -7.80
N GLU A 168 -13.80 -8.31 -8.90
CA GLU A 168 -13.78 -6.99 -9.56
C GLU A 168 -14.47 -5.93 -8.70
N GLU A 169 -15.58 -6.25 -8.06
CA GLU A 169 -16.21 -5.37 -7.09
C GLU A 169 -15.27 -5.01 -5.93
N ALA A 170 -14.60 -6.01 -5.34
CA ALA A 170 -13.60 -5.80 -4.29
C ALA A 170 -12.43 -4.94 -4.77
N ARG A 171 -11.99 -5.10 -6.02
CA ARG A 171 -10.95 -4.29 -6.64
C ARG A 171 -11.36 -2.82 -6.73
N LEU A 172 -12.56 -2.54 -7.21
CA LEU A 172 -13.09 -1.19 -7.34
C LEU A 172 -13.35 -0.55 -5.95
N ALA A 173 -13.86 -1.33 -5.00
CA ALA A 173 -14.04 -0.88 -3.63
C ALA A 173 -12.71 -0.47 -2.98
N LEU A 174 -11.65 -1.27 -3.16
CA LEU A 174 -10.30 -0.95 -2.69
C LEU A 174 -9.75 0.31 -3.36
N GLU A 175 -9.92 0.45 -4.68
CA GLU A 175 -9.50 1.62 -5.44
C GLU A 175 -10.13 2.91 -4.88
N THR A 176 -11.44 2.87 -4.66
CA THR A 176 -12.19 3.98 -4.06
C THR A 176 -11.73 4.28 -2.62
N ALA A 177 -11.49 3.25 -1.82
CA ALA A 177 -11.02 3.41 -0.44
C ALA A 177 -9.61 4.03 -0.38
N LEU A 178 -8.71 3.62 -1.26
CA LEU A 178 -7.35 4.18 -1.36
C LEU A 178 -7.35 5.64 -1.80
N ASP A 179 -8.20 6.00 -2.77
CA ASP A 179 -8.37 7.40 -3.16
C ASP A 179 -8.88 8.23 -1.99
N ARG A 180 -9.92 7.76 -1.29
CA ARG A 180 -10.51 8.45 -0.14
C ARG A 180 -9.48 8.71 0.97
N VAL A 181 -8.70 7.71 1.40
CA VAL A 181 -7.72 7.88 2.48
C VAL A 181 -6.56 8.77 2.04
N THR A 182 -6.19 8.74 0.76
CA THR A 182 -5.12 9.57 0.21
C THR A 182 -5.54 11.04 0.13
N ASP A 183 -6.73 11.32 -0.42
CA ASP A 183 -7.26 12.67 -0.53
C ASP A 183 -7.57 13.26 0.85
N ARG A 184 -8.02 12.42 1.80
CA ARG A 184 -8.18 12.82 3.20
C ARG A 184 -6.84 13.20 3.83
N ALA A 185 -5.79 12.42 3.61
CA ALA A 185 -4.45 12.74 4.09
C ALA A 185 -3.92 14.05 3.49
N ASP A 186 -4.13 14.27 2.18
CA ASP A 186 -3.75 15.52 1.52
C ASP A 186 -4.48 16.72 2.12
N THR A 187 -5.79 16.60 2.35
CA THR A 187 -6.61 17.65 2.99
C THR A 187 -6.10 17.98 4.40
N LEU A 188 -5.88 16.97 5.24
CA LEU A 188 -5.41 17.15 6.62
C LEU A 188 -4.00 17.75 6.69
N ALA A 189 -3.12 17.38 5.78
CA ALA A 189 -1.79 17.96 5.68
C ALA A 189 -1.81 19.39 5.09
N GLY A 190 -2.92 19.86 4.52
CA GLY A 190 -2.99 21.08 3.74
C GLY A 190 -2.14 21.01 2.46
N PHE A 191 -1.98 19.81 1.90
CA PHE A 191 -1.28 19.56 0.63
C PHE A 191 -2.30 19.61 -0.51
N PRO A 192 -1.99 20.20 -1.68
CA PRO A 192 -2.93 20.28 -2.79
C PRO A 192 -3.39 18.89 -3.23
N LEU A 193 -4.70 18.71 -3.39
CA LEU A 193 -5.27 17.49 -3.95
C LEU A 193 -4.67 17.24 -5.34
N GLU A 194 -4.55 15.97 -5.67
CA GLU A 194 -4.11 15.58 -7.01
C GLU A 194 -5.25 15.79 -8.02
N ASP A 195 -4.88 16.16 -9.26
CA ASP A 195 -5.82 16.11 -10.35
C ASP A 195 -6.51 14.75 -10.45
N PRO A 196 -7.76 14.72 -10.89
CA PRO A 196 -8.49 13.47 -11.08
C PRO A 196 -7.65 12.49 -11.91
N ARG A 197 -7.90 11.21 -11.66
CA ARG A 197 -7.27 10.10 -12.36
C ARG A 197 -7.31 10.33 -13.88
N PRO A 198 -6.18 10.15 -14.60
CA PRO A 198 -6.20 10.25 -16.05
C PRO A 198 -7.23 9.25 -16.62
N PRO A 199 -7.89 9.58 -17.72
CA PRO A 199 -8.79 8.64 -18.40
C PRO A 199 -8.05 7.34 -18.72
N ALA A 200 -8.81 6.25 -18.76
CA ALA A 200 -8.28 4.91 -19.03
C ALA A 200 -7.80 4.80 -20.48
#